data_1c3f127ecd57f00756952db6dda8746d
#
_entry.id   1c3f127ecd57f00756952db6dda8746d
#
_cell.length_a   1.000
_cell.length_b   1.000
_cell.length_c   1.000
_cell.angle_alpha   90.00
_cell.angle_beta   90.00
_cell.angle_gamma   90.00
#
_symmetry.space_group_name_H-M   'P 1'
#
loop_
_entity.id
_entity.type
_entity.pdbx_description
1 polymer ?
#
loop_
_entity_poly.entity_id
_entity_poly.type
_entity_poly.pdbx_seq_one_letter_code
_entity_poly.pdbx_strand_id
1 'polypeptide(L)'
;MRVICVCIIAAVFFTKNLFSDNQKPYCKIIPDIFYAGTENPRQTLDLYLPNKTKLISGNSNPLPVIIWIHGGGWKNGSKESAQLAYRLPEISSTARYAGVSINYRLSGEEKWPAQIHDCKAAVRWIRANAEKYNFDKGRIAAWGSSAGGHLVSMLAATNGVEKFEGKIGKNEEFSSEVHAVVNFFGPSNFLKMDNFPSKIFHRGPNSPESRLLGQALDKVPELAKMASPYHHINKNLPPFIHFHGTDDPLVPYNQSLILHQKLLSKGNKSTLITVQNGLHSMPTHFTRRWVIPFLDYHFYGIGSPPVTQTVIVDRKKI
;
A
#
# COMPACT_ATOMS: atom_id res chain seq x y z
N MET A 1 29.14 29.31 -40.95
CA MET A 1 28.31 29.52 -39.75
C MET A 1 28.16 28.19 -39.05
N ARG A 2 28.94 27.97 -37.99
CA ARG A 2 28.86 26.76 -37.18
C ARG A 2 27.91 27.04 -36.00
N VAL A 3 26.82 26.31 -35.89
CA VAL A 3 25.88 26.36 -34.78
C VAL A 3 26.45 25.47 -33.67
N ILE A 4 26.84 26.10 -32.56
CA ILE A 4 27.29 25.41 -31.35
C ILE A 4 26.03 25.04 -30.54
N CYS A 5 25.77 23.74 -30.44
CA CYS A 5 24.71 23.21 -29.58
C CYS A 5 25.25 23.15 -28.14
N VAL A 6 24.79 24.06 -27.30
CA VAL A 6 25.13 24.06 -25.88
C VAL A 6 24.18 23.09 -25.17
N CYS A 7 24.68 21.91 -24.80
CA CYS A 7 23.99 21.00 -23.87
C CYS A 7 24.08 21.57 -22.46
N ILE A 8 22.95 22.07 -21.94
CA ILE A 8 22.83 22.43 -20.53
C ILE A 8 22.61 21.11 -19.73
N ILE A 9 23.67 20.65 -19.08
CA ILE A 9 23.58 19.59 -18.07
C ILE A 9 23.05 20.25 -16.82
N ALA A 10 21.77 20.01 -16.52
CA ALA A 10 21.20 20.38 -15.22
C ALA A 10 21.74 19.43 -14.15
N ALA A 11 22.72 19.89 -13.40
CA ALA A 11 23.21 19.22 -12.20
C ALA A 11 22.10 19.30 -11.13
N VAL A 12 21.47 18.17 -10.86
CA VAL A 12 20.57 18.02 -9.71
C VAL A 12 21.45 17.95 -8.45
N PHE A 13 21.62 19.09 -7.80
CA PHE A 13 22.16 19.12 -6.44
C PHE A 13 21.15 18.49 -5.49
N PHE A 14 21.44 17.29 -5.02
CA PHE A 14 20.80 16.73 -3.86
C PHE A 14 21.12 17.61 -2.66
N THR A 15 20.19 18.44 -2.23
CA THR A 15 20.26 19.11 -0.93
C THR A 15 20.09 18.08 0.18
N LYS A 16 21.20 17.55 0.65
CA LYS A 16 21.29 16.94 1.97
C LYS A 16 21.04 18.04 3.01
N ASN A 17 20.22 17.72 4.01
CA ASN A 17 20.00 18.44 5.27
C ASN A 17 18.97 19.59 5.25
N LEU A 18 17.72 19.20 5.54
CA LEU A 18 16.74 20.08 6.21
C LEU A 18 16.13 19.40 7.46
N PHE A 19 16.95 18.68 8.21
CA PHE A 19 16.57 18.27 9.57
C PHE A 19 17.67 18.71 10.51
N SER A 20 17.32 19.56 11.47
CA SER A 20 18.23 19.99 12.54
C SER A 20 18.71 18.76 13.33
N ASP A 21 20.00 18.68 13.57
CA ASP A 21 20.78 17.56 14.13
C ASP A 21 20.42 17.13 15.56
N ASN A 22 19.27 17.54 16.13
CA ASN A 22 18.94 17.31 17.55
C ASN A 22 17.67 16.50 17.83
N GLN A 23 16.98 15.92 16.82
CA GLN A 23 15.91 14.98 17.10
C GLN A 23 16.38 13.54 16.84
N LYS A 24 16.49 12.75 17.95
CA LYS A 24 16.66 11.29 17.84
C LYS A 24 15.61 10.73 16.86
N PRO A 25 16.00 9.87 15.90
CA PRO A 25 15.06 9.33 14.93
C PRO A 25 13.88 8.69 15.65
N TYR A 26 12.66 8.97 15.17
CA TYR A 26 11.41 8.49 15.77
C TYR A 26 11.30 6.95 15.81
N CYS A 27 12.04 6.27 14.94
CA CYS A 27 12.14 4.82 14.87
C CYS A 27 13.53 4.40 14.37
N LYS A 28 13.90 3.14 14.65
CA LYS A 28 15.06 2.49 14.04
C LYS A 28 14.62 1.94 12.68
N ILE A 29 15.38 2.25 11.62
CA ILE A 29 15.18 1.67 10.28
C ILE A 29 16.27 0.62 10.03
N ILE A 30 15.86 -0.57 9.54
CA ILE A 30 16.75 -1.62 9.05
C ILE A 30 16.41 -1.80 7.58
N PRO A 31 17.23 -1.28 6.65
CA PRO A 31 16.95 -1.30 5.24
C PRO A 31 17.36 -2.62 4.55
N ASP A 32 16.87 -2.79 3.33
CA ASP A 32 17.36 -3.72 2.30
C ASP A 32 17.38 -5.20 2.71
N ILE A 33 16.37 -5.66 3.45
CA ILE A 33 16.22 -7.07 3.81
C ILE A 33 15.54 -7.82 2.65
N PHE A 34 16.21 -8.82 2.10
CA PHE A 34 15.64 -9.70 1.09
C PHE A 34 14.59 -10.63 1.70
N TYR A 35 13.34 -10.59 1.20
CA TYR A 35 12.25 -11.42 1.71
C TYR A 35 11.93 -12.64 0.84
N ALA A 36 12.38 -12.64 -0.42
CA ALA A 36 12.04 -13.64 -1.42
C ALA A 36 13.09 -14.75 -1.60
N GLY A 37 14.19 -14.69 -0.84
CA GLY A 37 15.29 -15.65 -0.99
C GLY A 37 16.09 -15.49 -2.29
N THR A 38 15.98 -14.34 -2.94
CA THR A 38 16.70 -13.92 -4.15
C THR A 38 17.53 -12.67 -3.85
N GLU A 39 18.44 -12.31 -4.73
CA GLU A 39 19.22 -11.06 -4.66
C GLU A 39 18.58 -9.93 -5.49
N ASN A 40 17.30 -10.08 -5.89
CA ASN A 40 16.60 -9.07 -6.64
C ASN A 40 16.28 -7.86 -5.74
N PRO A 41 16.80 -6.65 -6.03
CA PRO A 41 16.55 -5.44 -5.22
C PRO A 41 15.07 -5.04 -5.21
N ARG A 42 14.26 -5.54 -6.17
CA ARG A 42 12.81 -5.36 -6.18
C ARG A 42 12.08 -6.32 -5.23
N GLN A 43 12.78 -7.21 -4.56
CA GLN A 43 12.24 -8.14 -3.57
C GLN A 43 12.88 -7.90 -2.19
N THR A 44 13.05 -6.62 -1.84
CA THR A 44 13.57 -6.17 -0.54
C THR A 44 12.52 -5.41 0.26
N LEU A 45 12.73 -5.35 1.56
CA LEU A 45 11.91 -4.58 2.49
C LEU A 45 12.78 -3.78 3.47
N ASP A 46 12.19 -2.69 4.02
CA ASP A 46 12.73 -1.94 5.13
C ASP A 46 11.87 -2.13 6.38
N LEU A 47 12.51 -2.35 7.53
CA LEU A 47 11.83 -2.40 8.82
C LEU A 47 11.88 -1.05 9.51
N TYR A 48 10.76 -0.65 10.10
CA TYR A 48 10.58 0.54 10.92
C TYR A 48 10.19 0.08 12.33
N LEU A 49 11.16 0.06 13.23
CA LEU A 49 10.97 -0.44 14.60
C LEU A 49 10.90 0.73 15.58
N PRO A 50 9.95 0.73 16.53
CA PRO A 50 9.91 1.73 17.58
C PRO A 50 11.22 1.78 18.36
N ASN A 51 11.64 2.97 18.78
CA ASN A 51 12.77 3.09 19.69
C ASN A 51 12.41 2.45 21.04
N LYS A 52 13.26 1.53 21.52
CA LYS A 52 13.06 0.81 22.80
C LYS A 52 12.80 1.72 23.99
N THR A 53 13.39 2.93 23.99
CA THR A 53 13.20 3.93 25.05
C THR A 53 11.79 4.53 25.11
N LYS A 54 10.97 4.35 24.04
CA LYS A 54 9.58 4.80 23.99
C LYS A 54 8.57 3.66 24.17
N LEU A 55 9.02 2.41 24.16
CA LEU A 55 8.17 1.31 24.58
C LEU A 55 7.83 1.59 26.05
N ILE A 56 6.54 1.76 26.36
CA ILE A 56 6.04 1.94 27.73
C ILE A 56 6.70 0.86 28.58
N SER A 57 7.46 1.27 29.58
CA SER A 57 8.29 0.38 30.41
C SER A 57 7.47 -0.81 30.87
N GLY A 58 7.88 -2.01 30.48
CA GLY A 58 7.26 -3.28 30.86
C GLY A 58 6.40 -3.97 29.79
N ASN A 59 6.15 -3.37 28.66
CA ASN A 59 5.31 -4.02 27.62
C ASN A 59 6.18 -4.85 26.65
N SER A 60 6.39 -6.12 26.99
CA SER A 60 7.04 -7.12 26.14
C SER A 60 6.11 -7.73 25.09
N ASN A 61 4.89 -7.20 24.95
CA ASN A 61 3.89 -7.76 24.04
C ASN A 61 4.33 -7.60 22.58
N PRO A 62 4.13 -8.63 21.75
CA PRO A 62 4.42 -8.56 20.32
C PRO A 62 3.66 -7.42 19.64
N LEU A 63 4.34 -6.71 18.74
CA LEU A 63 3.82 -5.53 18.05
C LEU A 63 3.04 -5.95 16.79
N PRO A 64 1.83 -5.44 16.57
CA PRO A 64 1.19 -5.48 15.28
C PRO A 64 2.08 -4.84 14.21
N VAL A 65 2.01 -5.38 12.99
CA VAL A 65 2.83 -4.94 11.88
C VAL A 65 1.98 -4.25 10.82
N ILE A 66 2.46 -3.11 10.33
CA ILE A 66 1.85 -2.40 9.21
C ILE A 66 2.76 -2.56 7.99
N ILE A 67 2.31 -3.31 6.98
CA ILE A 67 3.02 -3.44 5.71
C ILE A 67 2.57 -2.34 4.75
N TRP A 68 3.52 -1.50 4.32
CA TRP A 68 3.30 -0.48 3.29
C TRP A 68 3.68 -0.99 1.92
N ILE A 69 2.78 -0.80 0.94
CA ILE A 69 2.96 -1.14 -0.46
C ILE A 69 2.85 0.14 -1.31
N HIS A 70 3.93 0.49 -2.00
CA HIS A 70 4.02 1.72 -2.76
C HIS A 70 3.13 1.73 -4.01
N GLY A 71 2.78 2.94 -4.47
CA GLY A 71 2.14 3.19 -5.76
C GLY A 71 3.14 3.23 -6.93
N GLY A 72 2.71 3.88 -8.04
CA GLY A 72 3.54 4.07 -9.22
C GLY A 72 3.10 3.27 -10.44
N GLY A 73 1.79 2.92 -10.54
CA GLY A 73 1.21 2.22 -11.69
C GLY A 73 1.88 0.86 -11.97
N TRP A 74 2.33 0.17 -10.92
CA TRP A 74 3.08 -1.10 -10.95
C TRP A 74 4.37 -1.05 -11.79
N LYS A 75 4.75 0.10 -12.33
CA LYS A 75 5.93 0.26 -13.19
C LYS A 75 7.04 1.13 -12.58
N ASN A 76 6.72 1.89 -11.54
CA ASN A 76 7.61 2.80 -10.82
C ASN A 76 7.37 2.71 -9.32
N GLY A 77 8.13 3.51 -8.57
CA GLY A 77 8.02 3.60 -7.12
C GLY A 77 8.94 2.65 -6.38
N SER A 78 8.99 2.82 -5.09
CA SER A 78 9.85 2.01 -4.22
C SER A 78 9.41 2.10 -2.76
N LYS A 79 10.01 1.23 -1.92
CA LYS A 79 9.78 1.15 -0.47
C LYS A 79 10.12 2.45 0.27
N GLU A 80 11.00 3.29 -0.26
CA GLU A 80 11.38 4.59 0.31
C GLU A 80 10.19 5.56 0.39
N SER A 81 9.13 5.34 -0.40
CA SER A 81 7.91 6.16 -0.38
C SER A 81 7.23 6.20 1.00
N ALA A 82 7.37 5.16 1.82
CA ALA A 82 6.85 5.13 3.19
C ALA A 82 7.55 6.15 4.09
N GLN A 83 8.86 6.34 3.92
CA GLN A 83 9.65 7.31 4.64
C GLN A 83 9.43 8.72 4.11
N LEU A 84 9.48 8.91 2.77
CA LEU A 84 9.30 10.21 2.13
C LEU A 84 7.93 10.83 2.44
N ALA A 85 6.87 10.03 2.48
CA ALA A 85 5.54 10.47 2.88
C ALA A 85 5.31 10.41 4.39
N TYR A 86 6.34 10.15 5.19
CA TYR A 86 6.30 10.07 6.65
C TYR A 86 5.20 9.13 7.20
N ARG A 87 4.88 8.05 6.48
CA ARG A 87 3.80 7.11 6.83
C ARG A 87 4.22 6.15 7.96
N LEU A 88 5.23 5.33 7.70
CA LEU A 88 5.72 4.35 8.67
C LEU A 88 6.53 4.97 9.82
N PRO A 89 7.35 6.02 9.62
CA PRO A 89 7.95 6.73 10.75
C PRO A 89 6.91 7.24 11.74
N GLU A 90 5.79 7.79 11.27
CA GLU A 90 4.71 8.28 12.14
C GLU A 90 4.02 7.13 12.91
N ILE A 91 3.68 6.03 12.24
CA ILE A 91 3.11 4.84 12.86
C ILE A 91 4.04 4.29 13.95
N SER A 92 5.33 4.08 13.61
CA SER A 92 6.30 3.51 14.54
C SER A 92 6.61 4.46 15.71
N SER A 93 6.44 5.78 15.52
CA SER A 93 6.62 6.77 16.59
C SER A 93 5.60 6.64 17.72
N THR A 94 4.47 5.98 17.50
CA THR A 94 3.45 5.68 18.52
C THR A 94 3.90 4.61 19.51
N ALA A 95 4.98 3.89 19.21
CA ALA A 95 5.48 2.73 19.95
C ALA A 95 4.49 1.54 20.05
N ARG A 96 3.39 1.58 19.32
CA ARG A 96 2.37 0.52 19.29
C ARG A 96 2.47 -0.40 18.08
N TYR A 97 3.18 0.02 17.04
CA TYR A 97 3.26 -0.69 15.76
C TYR A 97 4.69 -0.78 15.26
N ALA A 98 5.03 -1.88 14.64
CA ALA A 98 6.16 -1.98 13.73
C ALA A 98 5.71 -1.69 12.30
N GLY A 99 6.59 -1.13 11.48
CA GLY A 99 6.36 -0.88 10.06
C GLY A 99 7.24 -1.75 9.18
N VAL A 100 6.74 -2.14 8.03
CA VAL A 100 7.48 -2.84 6.96
C VAL A 100 7.13 -2.18 5.64
N SER A 101 8.10 -1.62 4.92
CA SER A 101 7.89 -1.10 3.57
C SER A 101 8.53 -2.02 2.55
N ILE A 102 7.80 -2.42 1.51
CA ILE A 102 8.30 -3.40 0.54
C ILE A 102 8.49 -2.81 -0.84
N ASN A 103 9.50 -3.30 -1.54
CA ASN A 103 9.56 -3.32 -2.98
C ASN A 103 8.83 -4.56 -3.50
N TYR A 104 8.37 -4.52 -4.75
CA TYR A 104 7.85 -5.66 -5.50
C TYR A 104 8.29 -5.54 -6.96
N ARG A 105 8.38 -6.64 -7.70
CA ARG A 105 8.76 -6.64 -9.12
C ARG A 105 7.82 -5.77 -9.94
N LEU A 106 8.38 -4.88 -10.74
CA LEU A 106 7.61 -3.95 -11.56
C LEU A 106 7.14 -4.61 -12.86
N SER A 107 6.11 -4.06 -13.48
CA SER A 107 5.52 -4.57 -14.73
C SER A 107 6.46 -4.57 -15.94
N GLY A 108 7.56 -3.85 -15.88
CA GLY A 108 8.64 -3.91 -16.87
C GLY A 108 9.55 -5.12 -16.69
N GLU A 109 9.61 -5.66 -15.48
CA GLU A 109 10.41 -6.83 -15.10
C GLU A 109 9.58 -8.11 -15.19
N GLU A 110 8.39 -8.10 -14.58
CA GLU A 110 7.48 -9.25 -14.59
C GLU A 110 6.02 -8.80 -14.69
N LYS A 111 5.20 -9.62 -15.37
CA LYS A 111 3.75 -9.35 -15.50
C LYS A 111 2.97 -9.89 -14.31
N TRP A 112 1.70 -9.46 -14.21
CA TRP A 112 0.76 -10.06 -13.28
C TRP A 112 0.71 -11.59 -13.47
N PRO A 113 0.73 -12.38 -12.37
CA PRO A 113 0.52 -12.01 -10.97
C PRO A 113 1.79 -11.83 -10.12
N ALA A 114 2.96 -11.56 -10.71
CA ALA A 114 4.21 -11.47 -9.97
C ALA A 114 4.15 -10.48 -8.78
N GLN A 115 3.45 -9.35 -8.94
CA GLN A 115 3.33 -8.30 -7.93
C GLN A 115 2.60 -8.77 -6.67
N ILE A 116 1.51 -9.52 -6.84
CA ILE A 116 0.78 -10.07 -5.68
C ILE A 116 1.54 -11.22 -5.02
N HIS A 117 2.25 -12.03 -5.79
CA HIS A 117 3.12 -13.09 -5.24
C HIS A 117 4.22 -12.51 -4.36
N ASP A 118 4.84 -11.40 -4.77
CA ASP A 118 5.85 -10.69 -4.00
C ASP A 118 5.26 -10.11 -2.70
N CYS A 119 4.10 -9.47 -2.77
CA CYS A 119 3.41 -8.96 -1.58
C CYS A 119 3.07 -10.07 -0.57
N LYS A 120 2.57 -11.21 -1.06
CA LYS A 120 2.27 -12.37 -0.20
C LYS A 120 3.52 -12.99 0.40
N ALA A 121 4.60 -13.10 -0.36
CA ALA A 121 5.90 -13.56 0.15
C ALA A 121 6.44 -12.65 1.27
N ALA A 122 6.28 -11.32 1.13
CA ALA A 122 6.67 -10.37 2.17
C ALA A 122 5.85 -10.54 3.46
N VAL A 123 4.53 -10.79 3.35
CA VAL A 123 3.67 -11.08 4.51
C VAL A 123 4.08 -12.39 5.19
N ARG A 124 4.39 -13.43 4.42
CA ARG A 124 4.92 -14.70 4.97
C ARG A 124 6.26 -14.48 5.68
N TRP A 125 7.15 -13.66 5.10
CA TRP A 125 8.42 -13.31 5.72
C TRP A 125 8.21 -12.60 7.08
N ILE A 126 7.25 -11.69 7.20
CA ILE A 126 6.91 -11.03 8.47
C ILE A 126 6.55 -12.08 9.53
N ARG A 127 5.73 -13.07 9.19
CA ARG A 127 5.33 -14.14 10.12
C ARG A 127 6.49 -15.06 10.50
N ALA A 128 7.30 -15.44 9.54
CA ALA A 128 8.47 -16.29 9.77
C ALA A 128 9.50 -15.64 10.69
N ASN A 129 9.61 -14.31 10.64
CA ASN A 129 10.55 -13.53 11.45
C ASN A 129 9.91 -12.88 12.69
N ALA A 130 8.70 -13.28 13.04
CA ALA A 130 7.93 -12.63 14.12
C ALA A 130 8.63 -12.76 15.48
N GLU A 131 9.20 -13.89 15.82
CA GLU A 131 9.94 -14.09 17.05
C GLU A 131 11.18 -13.19 17.13
N LYS A 132 11.97 -13.15 16.04
CA LYS A 132 13.21 -12.35 15.94
C LYS A 132 12.97 -10.85 16.17
N TYR A 133 11.85 -10.32 15.68
CA TYR A 133 11.54 -8.88 15.74
C TYR A 133 10.43 -8.52 16.72
N ASN A 134 9.92 -9.49 17.49
CA ASN A 134 8.79 -9.35 18.40
C ASN A 134 7.54 -8.82 17.70
N PHE A 135 7.17 -9.44 16.57
CA PHE A 135 5.96 -9.13 15.83
C PHE A 135 4.78 -9.99 16.25
N ASP A 136 3.59 -9.45 16.18
CA ASP A 136 2.36 -10.21 16.36
C ASP A 136 1.93 -10.82 15.02
N LYS A 137 2.00 -12.15 14.94
CA LYS A 137 1.60 -12.93 13.75
C LYS A 137 0.11 -12.80 13.39
N GLY A 138 -0.73 -12.48 14.37
CA GLY A 138 -2.19 -12.36 14.24
C GLY A 138 -2.67 -10.94 14.00
N ARG A 139 -1.79 -9.93 13.98
CA ARG A 139 -2.16 -8.52 13.78
C ARG A 139 -1.25 -7.86 12.72
N ILE A 140 -1.53 -8.15 11.44
CA ILE A 140 -0.84 -7.56 10.29
C ILE A 140 -1.85 -6.74 9.49
N ALA A 141 -1.63 -5.44 9.32
CA ALA A 141 -2.42 -4.59 8.44
C ALA A 141 -1.65 -4.27 7.15
N ALA A 142 -2.35 -4.28 6.02
CA ALA A 142 -1.80 -3.87 4.75
C ALA A 142 -2.26 -2.45 4.40
N TRP A 143 -1.31 -1.56 4.09
CA TRP A 143 -1.55 -0.18 3.72
C TRP A 143 -0.84 0.16 2.42
N GLY A 144 -1.56 0.75 1.46
CA GLY A 144 -0.97 1.11 0.18
C GLY A 144 -1.70 2.24 -0.54
N SER A 145 -1.04 2.81 -1.54
CA SER A 145 -1.58 3.90 -2.34
C SER A 145 -1.54 3.57 -3.84
N SER A 146 -2.59 3.98 -4.60
CA SER A 146 -2.66 3.78 -6.05
C SER A 146 -2.48 2.30 -6.43
N ALA A 147 -1.47 1.94 -7.22
CA ALA A 147 -1.11 0.54 -7.49
C ALA A 147 -0.90 -0.28 -6.20
N GLY A 148 -0.33 0.33 -5.14
CA GLY A 148 -0.22 -0.30 -3.82
C GLY A 148 -1.58 -0.48 -3.14
N GLY A 149 -2.51 0.47 -3.29
CA GLY A 149 -3.90 0.36 -2.83
C GLY A 149 -4.65 -0.80 -3.49
N HIS A 150 -4.40 -1.04 -4.77
CA HIS A 150 -4.85 -2.25 -5.48
C HIS A 150 -4.25 -3.51 -4.85
N LEU A 151 -2.93 -3.57 -4.66
CA LEU A 151 -2.23 -4.75 -4.14
C LEU A 151 -2.66 -5.11 -2.71
N VAL A 152 -2.87 -4.13 -1.81
CA VAL A 152 -3.38 -4.41 -0.47
C VAL A 152 -4.81 -4.94 -0.49
N SER A 153 -5.63 -4.45 -1.44
CA SER A 153 -6.99 -4.97 -1.64
C SER A 153 -6.97 -6.39 -2.19
N MET A 154 -6.04 -6.72 -3.10
CA MET A 154 -5.82 -8.09 -3.58
C MET A 154 -5.31 -9.00 -2.47
N LEU A 155 -4.36 -8.57 -1.62
CA LEU A 155 -3.89 -9.35 -0.47
C LEU A 155 -5.07 -9.85 0.38
N ALA A 156 -5.96 -8.94 0.77
CA ALA A 156 -7.10 -9.28 1.59
C ALA A 156 -8.16 -10.14 0.85
N ALA A 157 -8.48 -9.79 -0.40
CA ALA A 157 -9.53 -10.46 -1.16
C ALA A 157 -9.15 -11.86 -1.65
N THR A 158 -7.85 -12.18 -1.69
CA THR A 158 -7.32 -13.46 -2.20
C THR A 158 -6.56 -14.27 -1.15
N ASN A 159 -6.88 -14.05 0.12
CA ASN A 159 -6.30 -14.82 1.21
C ASN A 159 -6.63 -16.30 1.06
N GLY A 160 -5.61 -17.18 1.17
CA GLY A 160 -5.74 -18.63 1.02
C GLY A 160 -6.14 -19.12 -0.38
N VAL A 161 -6.19 -18.24 -1.39
CA VAL A 161 -6.48 -18.64 -2.78
C VAL A 161 -5.18 -19.03 -3.47
N GLU A 162 -4.96 -20.33 -3.63
CA GLU A 162 -3.69 -20.97 -4.09
C GLU A 162 -3.05 -20.28 -5.30
N LYS A 163 -3.82 -20.01 -6.36
CA LYS A 163 -3.32 -19.37 -7.59
C LYS A 163 -2.69 -17.99 -7.38
N PHE A 164 -2.98 -17.32 -6.23
CA PHE A 164 -2.41 -16.02 -5.88
C PHE A 164 -1.32 -16.10 -4.81
N GLU A 165 -1.12 -17.27 -4.17
CA GLU A 165 -0.09 -17.41 -3.14
C GLU A 165 1.33 -17.30 -3.70
N GLY A 166 1.58 -17.88 -4.86
CA GLY A 166 2.90 -17.92 -5.48
C GLY A 166 3.89 -18.77 -4.67
N LYS A 167 4.94 -19.25 -5.34
CA LYS A 167 6.02 -20.04 -4.75
C LYS A 167 7.30 -19.21 -4.65
N ILE A 168 7.27 -18.16 -3.85
CA ILE A 168 8.37 -17.21 -3.69
C ILE A 168 8.81 -17.17 -2.23
N GLY A 169 10.11 -17.23 -2.02
CA GLY A 169 10.71 -17.26 -0.69
C GLY A 169 10.81 -18.67 -0.11
N LYS A 170 11.27 -18.73 1.14
CA LYS A 170 11.46 -19.98 1.89
C LYS A 170 10.42 -20.17 3.01
N ASN A 171 9.33 -19.41 2.96
CA ASN A 171 8.39 -19.30 4.07
C ASN A 171 6.97 -19.69 3.61
N GLU A 172 6.85 -20.63 2.68
CA GLU A 172 5.57 -21.03 2.07
C GLU A 172 4.62 -21.68 3.09
N GLU A 173 5.15 -22.23 4.18
CA GLU A 173 4.38 -22.81 5.29
C GLU A 173 3.62 -21.76 6.13
N PHE A 174 3.98 -20.47 6.02
CA PHE A 174 3.28 -19.38 6.72
C PHE A 174 2.13 -18.82 5.89
N SER A 175 1.06 -18.40 6.56
CA SER A 175 -0.06 -17.70 5.92
C SER A 175 0.34 -16.33 5.38
N SER A 176 -0.23 -15.92 4.24
CA SER A 176 -0.11 -14.56 3.68
C SER A 176 -1.25 -13.64 4.12
N GLU A 177 -2.10 -14.06 5.06
CA GLU A 177 -3.28 -13.34 5.53
C GLU A 177 -2.96 -11.99 6.14
N VAL A 178 -3.83 -11.00 5.90
CA VAL A 178 -3.80 -9.68 6.55
C VAL A 178 -5.11 -9.43 7.30
N HIS A 179 -5.07 -8.63 8.39
CA HIS A 179 -6.14 -8.50 9.35
C HIS A 179 -6.81 -7.12 9.36
N ALA A 180 -6.29 -6.17 8.58
CA ALA A 180 -6.89 -4.88 8.28
C ALA A 180 -6.30 -4.31 6.99
N VAL A 181 -7.07 -3.48 6.28
CA VAL A 181 -6.66 -2.87 5.02
C VAL A 181 -6.87 -1.37 5.05
N VAL A 182 -5.82 -0.62 4.71
CA VAL A 182 -5.86 0.82 4.45
C VAL A 182 -5.57 1.05 2.97
N ASN A 183 -6.59 1.42 2.21
CA ASN A 183 -6.51 1.61 0.77
C ASN A 183 -6.61 3.11 0.43
N PHE A 184 -5.53 3.68 -0.09
CA PHE A 184 -5.50 5.02 -0.64
C PHE A 184 -5.68 4.94 -2.17
N PHE A 185 -6.86 5.37 -2.63
CA PHE A 185 -7.21 5.53 -4.06
C PHE A 185 -6.72 4.41 -5.01
N GLY A 186 -6.79 3.16 -4.57
CA GLY A 186 -6.39 2.01 -5.40
C GLY A 186 -7.46 1.63 -6.44
N PRO A 187 -7.07 1.26 -7.67
CA PRO A 187 -7.97 0.63 -8.63
C PRO A 187 -8.58 -0.65 -8.07
N SER A 188 -9.85 -0.90 -8.36
CA SER A 188 -10.56 -2.09 -7.85
C SER A 188 -11.20 -2.96 -8.94
N ASN A 189 -11.59 -2.37 -10.07
CA ASN A 189 -12.17 -3.07 -11.21
C ASN A 189 -11.63 -2.48 -12.50
N PHE A 190 -10.63 -3.11 -13.09
CA PHE A 190 -9.93 -2.64 -14.27
C PHE A 190 -10.84 -2.41 -15.47
N LEU A 191 -11.83 -3.29 -15.69
CA LEU A 191 -12.75 -3.16 -16.80
C LEU A 191 -13.77 -2.02 -16.67
N LYS A 192 -13.87 -1.41 -15.46
CA LYS A 192 -14.77 -0.29 -15.20
C LYS A 192 -14.04 1.05 -15.00
N MET A 193 -12.73 1.11 -15.20
CA MET A 193 -11.96 2.34 -15.01
C MET A 193 -12.45 3.46 -15.95
N ASP A 194 -12.59 3.19 -17.25
CA ASP A 194 -13.00 4.17 -18.27
C ASP A 194 -14.51 4.49 -18.28
N ASN A 195 -15.30 3.89 -17.37
CA ASN A 195 -16.70 4.27 -17.21
C ASN A 195 -16.88 5.62 -16.49
N PHE A 196 -15.78 6.20 -15.99
CA PHE A 196 -15.75 7.43 -15.21
C PHE A 196 -14.62 8.34 -15.69
N PRO A 197 -14.74 9.67 -15.53
CA PRO A 197 -13.72 10.59 -15.99
C PRO A 197 -12.34 10.31 -15.41
N SER A 198 -11.33 10.26 -16.28
CA SER A 198 -9.92 10.14 -15.94
C SER A 198 -9.08 10.80 -17.04
N LYS A 199 -7.86 11.22 -16.70
CA LYS A 199 -6.87 11.66 -17.71
C LYS A 199 -6.17 10.48 -18.40
N ILE A 200 -6.39 9.25 -17.92
CA ILE A 200 -5.82 8.03 -18.46
C ILE A 200 -6.92 7.27 -19.21
N PHE A 201 -6.64 6.87 -20.44
CA PHE A 201 -7.45 5.87 -21.13
C PHE A 201 -6.97 4.47 -20.73
N HIS A 202 -7.65 3.88 -19.75
CA HIS A 202 -7.21 2.64 -19.08
C HIS A 202 -7.28 1.40 -19.97
N ARG A 203 -8.18 1.36 -20.96
CA ARG A 203 -8.24 0.28 -21.96
C ARG A 203 -7.15 0.39 -23.01
N GLY A 204 -6.49 1.53 -23.10
CA GLY A 204 -5.41 1.76 -24.05
C GLY A 204 -4.24 0.80 -23.84
N PRO A 205 -3.53 0.41 -24.93
CA PRO A 205 -2.46 -0.60 -24.87
C PRO A 205 -1.26 -0.15 -24.01
N ASN A 206 -1.12 1.15 -23.81
CA ASN A 206 -0.05 1.77 -23.02
C ASN A 206 -0.47 2.16 -21.61
N SER A 207 -1.70 1.84 -21.19
CA SER A 207 -2.16 2.11 -19.83
C SER A 207 -1.35 1.34 -18.78
N PRO A 208 -1.31 1.81 -17.53
CA PRO A 208 -0.64 1.07 -16.45
C PRO A 208 -1.17 -0.36 -16.30
N GLU A 209 -2.49 -0.56 -16.41
CA GLU A 209 -3.17 -1.85 -16.30
C GLU A 209 -2.78 -2.77 -17.46
N SER A 210 -2.80 -2.26 -18.69
CA SER A 210 -2.40 -3.05 -19.86
C SER A 210 -0.93 -3.46 -19.82
N ARG A 211 -0.06 -2.59 -19.30
CA ARG A 211 1.36 -2.91 -19.09
C ARG A 211 1.55 -3.95 -17.99
N LEU A 212 0.74 -3.89 -16.92
CA LEU A 212 0.74 -4.88 -15.85
C LEU A 212 0.36 -6.27 -16.38
N LEU A 213 -0.71 -6.33 -17.19
CA LEU A 213 -1.21 -7.59 -17.73
C LEU A 213 -0.43 -8.08 -18.97
N GLY A 214 0.39 -7.21 -19.57
CA GLY A 214 1.17 -7.51 -20.79
C GLY A 214 0.38 -7.34 -22.09
N GLN A 215 -0.90 -7.02 -22.02
CA GLN A 215 -1.80 -6.80 -23.17
C GLN A 215 -2.88 -5.78 -22.84
N ALA A 216 -3.51 -5.18 -23.86
CA ALA A 216 -4.64 -4.28 -23.70
C ALA A 216 -5.81 -5.00 -22.98
N LEU A 217 -6.50 -4.30 -22.07
CA LEU A 217 -7.56 -4.89 -21.23
C LEU A 217 -8.66 -5.59 -22.03
N ASP A 218 -9.03 -5.03 -23.18
CA ASP A 218 -10.07 -5.60 -24.05
C ASP A 218 -9.64 -6.93 -24.70
N LYS A 219 -8.34 -7.20 -24.76
CA LYS A 219 -7.79 -8.46 -25.30
C LYS A 219 -7.70 -9.57 -24.25
N VAL A 220 -7.69 -9.19 -22.97
CA VAL A 220 -7.53 -10.13 -21.85
C VAL A 220 -8.54 -9.87 -20.73
N PRO A 221 -9.86 -9.84 -21.03
CA PRO A 221 -10.86 -9.46 -20.03
C PRO A 221 -10.90 -10.39 -18.80
N GLU A 222 -10.67 -11.68 -18.99
CA GLU A 222 -10.64 -12.63 -17.85
C GLU A 222 -9.41 -12.42 -16.96
N LEU A 223 -8.25 -12.11 -17.54
CA LEU A 223 -7.07 -11.75 -16.78
C LEU A 223 -7.27 -10.41 -16.04
N ALA A 224 -7.95 -9.44 -16.68
CA ALA A 224 -8.31 -8.17 -16.05
C ALA A 224 -9.28 -8.36 -14.87
N LYS A 225 -10.26 -9.25 -14.96
CA LYS A 225 -11.12 -9.65 -13.84
C LYS A 225 -10.30 -10.33 -12.74
N MET A 226 -9.42 -11.26 -13.10
CA MET A 226 -8.56 -11.97 -12.16
C MET A 226 -7.62 -11.01 -11.41
N ALA A 227 -7.14 -9.94 -12.05
CA ALA A 227 -6.33 -8.91 -11.44
C ALA A 227 -7.14 -7.83 -10.70
N SER A 228 -8.46 -7.90 -10.64
CA SER A 228 -9.33 -6.88 -10.04
C SER A 228 -9.87 -7.35 -8.68
N PRO A 229 -9.53 -6.73 -7.56
CA PRO A 229 -10.00 -7.15 -6.23
C PRO A 229 -11.52 -7.19 -6.11
N TYR A 230 -12.25 -6.34 -6.84
CA TYR A 230 -13.70 -6.32 -6.87
C TYR A 230 -14.34 -7.70 -7.16
N HIS A 231 -13.70 -8.53 -7.98
CA HIS A 231 -14.21 -9.86 -8.37
C HIS A 231 -13.89 -10.96 -7.35
N HIS A 232 -13.07 -10.66 -6.33
CA HIS A 232 -12.67 -11.61 -5.29
C HIS A 232 -13.32 -11.32 -3.92
N ILE A 233 -14.19 -10.29 -3.84
CA ILE A 233 -14.86 -9.94 -2.59
C ILE A 233 -15.86 -11.00 -2.19
N ASN A 234 -15.54 -11.70 -1.10
CA ASN A 234 -16.35 -12.73 -0.44
C ASN A 234 -16.76 -12.27 0.97
N LYS A 235 -17.40 -13.13 1.76
CA LYS A 235 -17.66 -12.92 3.19
C LYS A 235 -16.38 -13.08 4.01
N ASN A 236 -16.37 -12.56 5.22
CA ASN A 236 -15.32 -12.74 6.23
C ASN A 236 -13.95 -12.15 5.85
N LEU A 237 -13.95 -11.09 5.06
CA LEU A 237 -12.74 -10.33 4.79
C LEU A 237 -12.39 -9.41 5.99
N PRO A 238 -11.12 -9.04 6.17
CA PRO A 238 -10.72 -8.09 7.19
C PRO A 238 -11.40 -6.73 6.99
N PRO A 239 -11.45 -5.87 8.02
CA PRO A 239 -11.98 -4.52 7.89
C PRO A 239 -11.15 -3.67 6.91
N PHE A 240 -11.84 -2.86 6.12
CA PHE A 240 -11.26 -1.92 5.16
C PHE A 240 -11.54 -0.48 5.55
N ILE A 241 -10.55 0.40 5.34
CA ILE A 241 -10.76 1.84 5.25
C ILE A 241 -10.18 2.34 3.92
N HIS A 242 -11.01 3.07 3.17
CA HIS A 242 -10.66 3.65 1.88
C HIS A 242 -10.57 5.17 1.99
N PHE A 243 -9.65 5.76 1.27
CA PHE A 243 -9.53 7.22 1.11
C PHE A 243 -9.42 7.54 -0.36
N HIS A 244 -10.27 8.47 -0.86
CA HIS A 244 -10.23 8.84 -2.27
C HIS A 244 -10.70 10.27 -2.48
N GLY A 245 -9.98 11.01 -3.33
CA GLY A 245 -10.35 12.34 -3.79
C GLY A 245 -11.41 12.29 -4.89
N THR A 246 -12.43 13.16 -4.84
CA THR A 246 -13.48 13.18 -5.86
C THR A 246 -13.02 13.66 -7.22
N ASP A 247 -11.94 14.45 -7.27
CA ASP A 247 -11.37 15.02 -8.49
C ASP A 247 -10.06 14.30 -8.89
N ASP A 248 -9.88 13.04 -8.45
CA ASP A 248 -8.72 12.24 -8.80
C ASP A 248 -8.63 12.06 -10.32
N PRO A 249 -7.58 12.60 -10.99
CA PRO A 249 -7.48 12.57 -12.44
C PRO A 249 -6.85 11.27 -12.98
N LEU A 250 -6.34 10.39 -12.11
CA LEU A 250 -5.61 9.19 -12.50
C LEU A 250 -6.41 7.92 -12.24
N VAL A 251 -6.97 7.77 -11.05
CA VAL A 251 -7.85 6.67 -10.67
C VAL A 251 -9.22 7.24 -10.32
N PRO A 252 -10.26 6.95 -11.09
CA PRO A 252 -11.58 7.50 -10.80
C PRO A 252 -12.06 7.16 -9.37
N TYR A 253 -12.61 8.14 -8.65
CA TYR A 253 -13.18 7.99 -7.31
C TYR A 253 -14.09 6.76 -7.17
N ASN A 254 -14.84 6.46 -8.24
CA ASN A 254 -15.77 5.34 -8.28
C ASN A 254 -15.09 3.98 -8.02
N GLN A 255 -13.78 3.86 -8.21
CA GLN A 255 -13.05 2.62 -7.90
C GLN A 255 -13.10 2.30 -6.40
N SER A 256 -12.93 3.29 -5.52
CA SER A 256 -13.12 3.09 -4.08
C SER A 256 -14.59 2.93 -3.71
N LEU A 257 -15.49 3.71 -4.34
CA LEU A 257 -16.92 3.65 -4.06
C LEU A 257 -17.50 2.25 -4.36
N ILE A 258 -17.24 1.69 -5.55
CA ILE A 258 -17.78 0.37 -5.93
C ILE A 258 -17.17 -0.75 -5.08
N LEU A 259 -15.91 -0.65 -4.68
CA LEU A 259 -15.28 -1.64 -3.80
C LEU A 259 -15.88 -1.59 -2.40
N HIS A 260 -16.06 -0.39 -1.84
CA HIS A 260 -16.72 -0.17 -0.56
C HIS A 260 -18.14 -0.75 -0.55
N GLN A 261 -18.96 -0.43 -1.55
CA GLN A 261 -20.32 -0.96 -1.70
C GLN A 261 -20.33 -2.49 -1.83
N LYS A 262 -19.38 -3.05 -2.59
CA LYS A 262 -19.25 -4.50 -2.76
C LYS A 262 -18.89 -5.20 -1.46
N LEU A 263 -17.97 -4.62 -0.66
CA LEU A 263 -17.62 -5.13 0.66
C LEU A 263 -18.82 -5.16 1.59
N LEU A 264 -19.56 -4.05 1.70
CA LEU A 264 -20.77 -3.95 2.52
C LEU A 264 -21.85 -4.94 2.06
N SER A 265 -22.08 -5.10 0.75
CA SER A 265 -23.08 -6.04 0.21
C SER A 265 -22.77 -7.50 0.54
N LYS A 266 -21.53 -7.81 0.91
CA LYS A 266 -21.08 -9.13 1.37
C LYS A 266 -20.98 -9.26 2.89
N GLY A 267 -21.44 -8.23 3.64
CA GLY A 267 -21.42 -8.20 5.10
C GLY A 267 -20.06 -7.90 5.73
N ASN A 268 -19.10 -7.41 4.95
CA ASN A 268 -17.78 -7.02 5.46
C ASN A 268 -17.79 -5.61 6.04
N LYS A 269 -16.88 -5.33 6.98
CA LYS A 269 -16.68 -3.98 7.53
C LYS A 269 -15.88 -3.14 6.54
N SER A 270 -16.45 -2.00 6.14
CA SER A 270 -15.81 -1.08 5.20
C SER A 270 -16.17 0.36 5.52
N THR A 271 -15.17 1.24 5.57
CA THR A 271 -15.30 2.69 5.77
C THR A 271 -14.75 3.41 4.55
N LEU A 272 -15.45 4.44 4.06
CA LEU A 272 -14.99 5.27 2.95
C LEU A 272 -14.88 6.73 3.43
N ILE A 273 -13.68 7.27 3.39
CA ILE A 273 -13.38 8.68 3.61
C ILE A 273 -13.26 9.34 2.23
N THR A 274 -14.33 10.03 1.81
CA THR A 274 -14.37 10.80 0.58
C THR A 274 -13.70 12.15 0.81
N VAL A 275 -12.68 12.47 0.03
CA VAL A 275 -12.01 13.78 0.08
C VAL A 275 -12.59 14.66 -1.02
N GLN A 276 -13.50 15.57 -0.64
CA GLN A 276 -14.17 16.47 -1.59
C GLN A 276 -13.13 17.36 -2.30
N ASN A 277 -13.19 17.40 -3.63
CA ASN A 277 -12.23 18.09 -4.50
C ASN A 277 -10.78 17.62 -4.35
N GLY A 278 -10.53 16.48 -3.68
CA GLY A 278 -9.21 15.88 -3.53
C GLY A 278 -8.71 15.28 -4.84
N LEU A 279 -7.38 15.34 -5.03
CA LEU A 279 -6.69 14.77 -6.18
C LEU A 279 -6.13 13.37 -5.84
N HIS A 280 -5.22 12.84 -6.69
CA HIS A 280 -4.51 11.57 -6.49
C HIS A 280 -3.41 11.66 -5.42
N SER A 281 -3.78 12.11 -4.23
CA SER A 281 -2.87 12.27 -3.08
C SER A 281 -3.64 12.25 -1.77
N MET A 282 -2.96 11.90 -0.66
CA MET A 282 -3.54 11.96 0.69
C MET A 282 -2.61 12.73 1.61
N PRO A 283 -3.14 13.74 2.35
CA PRO A 283 -2.38 14.50 3.33
C PRO A 283 -1.74 13.60 4.39
N THR A 284 -0.53 13.94 4.85
CA THR A 284 0.19 13.15 5.87
C THR A 284 -0.58 13.08 7.19
N HIS A 285 -1.26 14.17 7.60
CA HIS A 285 -2.04 14.20 8.85
C HIS A 285 -3.21 13.18 8.88
N PHE A 286 -3.60 12.59 7.72
CA PHE A 286 -4.61 11.52 7.68
C PHE A 286 -4.15 10.28 8.43
N THR A 287 -2.84 10.05 8.52
CA THR A 287 -2.27 8.97 9.33
C THR A 287 -2.77 9.06 10.78
N ARG A 288 -2.59 10.20 11.44
CA ARG A 288 -3.04 10.41 12.84
C ARG A 288 -4.55 10.48 12.98
N ARG A 289 -5.20 11.15 12.03
CA ARG A 289 -6.63 11.44 12.16
C ARG A 289 -7.51 10.22 11.92
N TRP A 290 -7.09 9.31 11.03
CA TRP A 290 -7.94 8.26 10.52
C TRP A 290 -7.30 6.87 10.55
N VAL A 291 -6.05 6.74 10.12
CA VAL A 291 -5.39 5.43 9.98
C VAL A 291 -5.05 4.86 11.36
N ILE A 292 -4.44 5.63 12.24
CA ILE A 292 -4.11 5.19 13.59
C ILE A 292 -5.38 4.83 14.37
N PRO A 293 -6.44 5.67 14.47
CA PRO A 293 -7.69 5.30 15.13
C PRO A 293 -8.37 4.04 14.55
N PHE A 294 -8.32 3.84 13.22
CA PHE A 294 -8.82 2.63 12.59
C PHE A 294 -8.06 1.39 13.07
N LEU A 295 -6.73 1.45 13.07
CA LEU A 295 -5.88 0.35 13.52
C LEU A 295 -6.00 0.10 15.03
N ASP A 296 -6.03 1.17 15.84
CA ASP A 296 -6.19 1.08 17.31
C ASP A 296 -7.49 0.38 17.68
N TYR A 297 -8.59 0.72 17.00
CA TYR A 297 -9.86 0.06 17.23
C TYR A 297 -9.82 -1.43 16.86
N HIS A 298 -9.31 -1.77 15.67
CA HIS A 298 -9.36 -3.16 15.20
C HIS A 298 -8.32 -4.07 15.85
N PHE A 299 -7.19 -3.53 16.30
CA PHE A 299 -6.11 -4.34 16.88
C PHE A 299 -6.04 -4.31 18.39
N TYR A 300 -6.58 -3.28 19.01
CA TYR A 300 -6.51 -3.10 20.47
C TYR A 300 -7.87 -2.85 21.12
N GLY A 301 -8.94 -2.67 20.37
CA GLY A 301 -10.25 -2.28 20.90
C GLY A 301 -10.26 -0.87 21.50
N ILE A 302 -9.33 0.00 21.09
CA ILE A 302 -9.21 1.36 21.63
C ILE A 302 -10.00 2.34 20.77
N GLY A 303 -10.86 3.13 21.43
CA GLY A 303 -11.65 4.20 20.77
C GLY A 303 -12.82 3.64 19.96
N SER A 304 -13.19 4.39 18.92
CA SER A 304 -14.24 4.04 17.96
C SER A 304 -13.68 4.01 16.54
N PRO A 305 -14.16 3.11 15.67
CA PRO A 305 -13.68 3.08 14.29
C PRO A 305 -14.15 4.33 13.55
N PRO A 306 -13.34 4.86 12.61
CA PRO A 306 -13.81 5.91 11.72
C PRO A 306 -15.08 5.50 10.98
N VAL A 307 -16.02 6.44 10.81
CA VAL A 307 -17.24 6.21 10.04
C VAL A 307 -17.11 6.75 8.62
N THR A 308 -17.90 6.19 7.69
CA THR A 308 -17.97 6.67 6.31
C THR A 308 -18.44 8.11 6.29
N GLN A 309 -17.67 9.00 5.67
CA GLN A 309 -17.95 10.43 5.61
C GLN A 309 -17.24 11.14 4.48
N THR A 310 -17.70 12.35 4.17
CA THR A 310 -17.00 13.27 3.28
C THR A 310 -16.26 14.33 4.09
N VAL A 311 -15.02 14.61 3.72
CA VAL A 311 -14.19 15.65 4.32
C VAL A 311 -13.73 16.63 3.25
N ILE A 312 -13.62 17.91 3.62
CA ILE A 312 -13.07 18.95 2.75
C ILE A 312 -11.64 19.21 3.19
N VAL A 313 -10.73 19.19 2.23
CA VAL A 313 -9.32 19.51 2.48
C VAL A 313 -8.95 20.77 1.70
N ASP A 314 -8.33 21.72 2.39
CA ASP A 314 -7.82 22.94 1.77
C ASP A 314 -6.70 22.57 0.78
N ARG A 315 -6.91 22.79 -0.52
CA ARG A 315 -5.95 22.50 -1.59
C ARG A 315 -4.61 23.21 -1.42
N LYS A 316 -4.54 24.30 -0.66
CA LYS A 316 -3.30 25.03 -0.35
C LYS A 316 -2.43 24.32 0.71
N LYS A 317 -2.95 23.25 1.33
CA LYS A 317 -2.28 22.50 2.41
C LYS A 317 -1.98 21.04 2.05
N ILE A 318 -2.13 20.66 0.76
CA ILE A 318 -1.86 19.32 0.23
C ILE A 318 -0.53 19.32 -0.55
#